data_c81fbd908f2f748ebd11dea5d2c831d0
#
_entry.id   c81fbd908f2f748ebd11dea5d2c831d0
#
_cell.length_a   1.000
_cell.length_b   1.000
_cell.length_c   1.000
_cell.angle_alpha   90.00
_cell.angle_beta   90.00
_cell.angle_gamma   90.00
#
_symmetry.space_group_name_H-M   'P 1'
#
loop_
_entity.id
_entity.type
_entity.pdbx_description
1 polymer ?
#
loop_
_entity_poly.entity_id
_entity_poly.type
_entity_poly.pdbx_seq_one_letter_code
_entity_poly.pdbx_strand_id
1 'polypeptide(L)'
;MASSPERNDARRGHKPRQQGHFSRRPEPVADDWLWGWHAVEAALANPRRGEPELILATPERIKQIQAKFGVLATVQQADNQQIAQRLPQGAVHQGVAMRGAVLEDADLGDFVGGPGAVILMLDQVTDPQNVGAILRSAAAFGATGVVLQDRHAPRFTGALAKAAAGALDKIAVARVVNLSRALDELTDAGWRAIGLTGDSEQVLGDVLDGRPTVLVLGSEGEGMRRLVAEHCDELAKIPLPGGFESLNVSAAAAVALYEASRPRN
;
A
#
# COMPACT_ATOMS: atom_id res chain seq x y z
N MET A 1 80.13 -14.60 -38.76
CA MET A 1 79.94 -13.15 -38.80
C MET A 1 78.45 -12.92 -38.74
N ALA A 2 77.86 -12.73 -37.58
CA ALA A 2 76.44 -12.41 -37.43
C ALA A 2 76.29 -11.57 -36.18
N SER A 3 75.94 -10.31 -36.36
CA SER A 3 75.74 -9.32 -35.33
C SER A 3 74.34 -9.48 -34.80
N SER A 4 74.22 -9.63 -33.46
CA SER A 4 72.93 -9.55 -32.75
C SER A 4 72.57 -8.08 -32.51
N PRO A 5 71.32 -7.68 -32.59
CA PRO A 5 70.89 -6.36 -32.15
C PRO A 5 70.41 -6.41 -30.68
N GLU A 6 70.81 -5.38 -29.95
CA GLU A 6 70.46 -5.05 -28.58
C GLU A 6 68.98 -4.89 -28.31
N ARG A 7 68.47 -5.44 -27.19
CA ARG A 7 67.12 -5.22 -26.66
C ARG A 7 67.09 -3.92 -25.86
N ASN A 8 66.32 -2.98 -26.31
CA ASN A 8 66.02 -1.72 -25.64
C ASN A 8 64.89 -1.93 -24.63
N ASP A 9 65.25 -1.87 -23.34
CA ASP A 9 64.33 -2.13 -22.22
C ASP A 9 63.66 -0.80 -21.82
N ALA A 10 62.48 -0.54 -22.35
CA ALA A 10 61.69 0.66 -22.11
C ALA A 10 60.92 0.50 -20.76
N ARG A 11 61.46 1.08 -19.69
CA ARG A 11 60.80 1.24 -18.43
C ARG A 11 59.45 1.92 -18.54
N ARG A 12 58.38 1.17 -18.40
CA ARG A 12 56.98 1.70 -18.28
C ARG A 12 56.81 2.31 -16.88
N GLY A 13 56.71 3.64 -16.84
CA GLY A 13 56.38 4.41 -15.63
C GLY A 13 54.99 4.06 -15.11
N HIS A 14 54.95 3.61 -13.87
CA HIS A 14 53.71 3.42 -13.11
C HIS A 14 53.10 4.78 -12.80
N LYS A 15 51.97 5.13 -13.41
CA LYS A 15 51.14 6.27 -12.99
C LYS A 15 50.35 5.86 -11.73
N PRO A 16 50.34 6.65 -10.66
CA PRO A 16 49.54 6.34 -9.49
C PRO A 16 48.04 6.43 -9.86
N ARG A 17 47.28 5.38 -9.55
CA ARG A 17 45.84 5.29 -9.63
C ARG A 17 45.24 6.37 -8.73
N GLN A 18 44.63 7.40 -9.31
CA GLN A 18 43.77 8.33 -8.55
C GLN A 18 42.64 7.49 -7.90
N GLN A 19 42.60 7.49 -6.59
CA GLN A 19 41.47 7.01 -5.80
C GLN A 19 40.28 7.91 -6.11
N GLY A 20 39.36 7.45 -6.93
CA GLY A 20 38.08 8.12 -7.14
C GLY A 20 37.36 8.20 -5.79
N HIS A 21 37.08 9.42 -5.36
CA HIS A 21 36.10 9.68 -4.32
C HIS A 21 34.76 9.12 -4.81
N PHE A 22 34.43 7.92 -4.34
CA PHE A 22 33.04 7.43 -4.36
C PHE A 22 32.27 8.38 -3.47
N SER A 23 31.57 9.34 -4.06
CA SER A 23 30.51 10.05 -3.39
C SER A 23 29.52 8.98 -2.92
N ARG A 24 29.43 8.77 -1.60
CA ARG A 24 28.38 7.96 -1.00
C ARG A 24 27.06 8.48 -1.58
N ARG A 25 26.37 7.65 -2.38
CA ARG A 25 24.96 7.89 -2.66
C ARG A 25 24.29 8.09 -1.30
N PRO A 26 23.45 9.13 -1.13
CA PRO A 26 22.69 9.27 0.10
C PRO A 26 22.00 7.92 0.33
N GLU A 27 22.17 7.38 1.53
CA GLU A 27 21.44 6.17 1.93
C GLU A 27 19.96 6.43 1.67
N PRO A 28 19.23 5.50 1.05
CA PRO A 28 17.80 5.68 0.87
C PRO A 28 17.22 6.01 2.24
N VAL A 29 16.50 7.11 2.33
CA VAL A 29 15.77 7.51 3.55
C VAL A 29 14.95 6.28 3.94
N ALA A 30 15.20 5.74 5.12
CA ALA A 30 14.66 4.46 5.52
C ALA A 30 13.13 4.50 5.38
N ASP A 31 12.58 3.47 4.76
CA ASP A 31 11.15 3.30 4.45
C ASP A 31 10.28 3.10 5.72
N ASP A 32 10.86 3.33 6.92
CA ASP A 32 10.26 3.07 8.23
C ASP A 32 9.59 4.30 8.87
N TRP A 33 9.60 5.46 8.19
CA TRP A 33 8.94 6.65 8.68
C TRP A 33 7.48 6.73 8.26
N LEU A 34 6.63 7.00 9.25
CA LEU A 34 5.23 7.37 9.10
C LEU A 34 5.09 8.86 9.35
N TRP A 35 4.32 9.61 8.55
CA TRP A 35 4.15 11.05 8.74
C TRP A 35 2.75 11.56 8.43
N GLY A 36 2.43 12.71 9.02
CA GLY A 36 1.11 13.33 8.94
C GLY A 36 0.20 12.89 10.08
N TRP A 37 -0.60 13.84 10.57
CA TRP A 37 -1.33 13.68 11.82
C TRP A 37 -2.21 12.42 11.87
N HIS A 38 -3.08 12.25 10.88
CA HIS A 38 -4.02 11.13 10.89
C HIS A 38 -3.34 9.76 10.82
N ALA A 39 -2.23 9.65 10.07
CA ALA A 39 -1.49 8.42 9.99
C ALA A 39 -0.80 8.07 11.32
N VAL A 40 -0.13 9.06 11.93
CA VAL A 40 0.55 8.88 13.23
C VAL A 40 -0.47 8.64 14.35
N GLU A 41 -1.56 9.38 14.37
CA GLU A 41 -2.63 9.20 15.36
C GLU A 41 -3.25 7.79 15.29
N ALA A 42 -3.57 7.30 14.10
CA ALA A 42 -4.10 5.97 13.91
C ALA A 42 -3.10 4.88 14.31
N ALA A 43 -1.82 5.07 13.97
CA ALA A 43 -0.76 4.15 14.35
C ALA A 43 -0.55 4.07 15.87
N LEU A 44 -0.59 5.21 16.57
CA LEU A 44 -0.51 5.26 18.04
C LEU A 44 -1.72 4.62 18.73
N ALA A 45 -2.89 4.65 18.09
CA ALA A 45 -4.09 4.02 18.59
C ALA A 45 -4.16 2.51 18.30
N ASN A 46 -3.30 1.98 17.44
CA ASN A 46 -3.32 0.58 17.01
C ASN A 46 -2.40 -0.29 17.89
N PRO A 47 -2.95 -1.15 18.78
CA PRO A 47 -2.13 -1.98 19.65
C PRO A 47 -1.27 -3.02 18.90
N ARG A 48 -1.60 -3.33 17.63
CA ARG A 48 -0.83 -4.26 16.82
C ARG A 48 0.53 -3.70 16.35
N ARG A 49 0.73 -2.38 16.45
CA ARG A 49 2.00 -1.75 16.04
C ARG A 49 3.09 -1.77 17.11
N GLY A 50 2.79 -2.04 18.34
CA GLY A 50 3.75 -1.90 19.43
C GLY A 50 4.15 -0.43 19.70
N GLU A 51 5.15 -0.22 20.55
CA GLU A 51 5.62 1.12 20.90
C GLU A 51 6.48 1.72 19.78
N PRO A 52 6.31 3.02 19.48
CA PRO A 52 7.15 3.71 18.51
C PRO A 52 8.59 3.87 19.06
N GLU A 53 9.57 3.73 18.18
CA GLU A 53 10.98 3.97 18.52
C GLU A 53 11.28 5.46 18.71
N LEU A 54 10.65 6.32 17.90
CA LEU A 54 10.87 7.75 17.91
C LEU A 54 9.68 8.48 17.29
N ILE A 55 9.24 9.56 17.95
CA ILE A 55 8.24 10.49 17.42
C ILE A 55 8.86 11.88 17.42
N LEU A 56 9.03 12.47 16.24
CA LEU A 56 9.40 13.87 16.08
C LEU A 56 8.14 14.72 15.93
N ALA A 57 7.95 15.71 16.79
CA ALA A 57 6.72 16.49 16.77
C ALA A 57 6.95 17.94 17.16
N THR A 58 6.17 18.84 16.54
CA THR A 58 6.12 20.24 16.93
C THR A 58 5.45 20.39 18.31
N PRO A 59 5.69 21.51 19.05
CA PRO A 59 5.08 21.72 20.38
C PRO A 59 3.56 21.58 20.39
N GLU A 60 2.90 22.00 19.31
CA GLU A 60 1.45 21.86 19.19
C GLU A 60 1.04 20.38 19.08
N ARG A 61 1.76 19.60 18.27
CA ARG A 61 1.50 18.16 18.10
C ARG A 61 1.83 17.37 19.36
N ILE A 62 2.85 17.74 20.10
CA ILE A 62 3.15 17.14 21.41
C ILE A 62 1.96 17.29 22.35
N LYS A 63 1.37 18.48 22.45
CA LYS A 63 0.17 18.70 23.27
C LYS A 63 -1.00 17.80 22.84
N GLN A 64 -1.21 17.66 21.53
CA GLN A 64 -2.28 16.79 21.01
C GLN A 64 -2.01 15.31 21.30
N ILE A 65 -0.76 14.84 21.14
CA ILE A 65 -0.37 13.46 21.50
C ILE A 65 -0.59 13.22 22.98
N GLN A 66 -0.09 14.13 23.83
CA GLN A 66 -0.23 14.01 25.29
C GLN A 66 -1.69 14.00 25.76
N ALA A 67 -2.55 14.79 25.12
CA ALA A 67 -3.96 14.85 25.45
C ALA A 67 -4.71 13.53 25.13
N LYS A 68 -4.25 12.79 24.09
CA LYS A 68 -4.91 11.55 23.64
C LYS A 68 -4.27 10.28 24.17
N PHE A 69 -2.96 10.24 24.26
CA PHE A 69 -2.17 9.04 24.53
C PHE A 69 -1.32 9.13 25.81
N GLY A 70 -1.38 10.26 26.52
CA GLY A 70 -0.51 10.50 27.68
C GLY A 70 0.93 10.89 27.27
N VAL A 71 1.82 10.88 28.26
CA VAL A 71 3.23 11.21 28.06
C VAL A 71 3.95 9.98 27.52
N LEU A 72 4.48 10.07 26.29
CA LEU A 72 5.27 9.02 25.66
C LEU A 72 6.75 9.40 25.72
N ALA A 73 7.59 8.51 26.24
CA ALA A 73 9.03 8.72 26.39
C ALA A 73 9.77 8.87 25.03
N THR A 74 9.18 8.34 23.98
CA THR A 74 9.73 8.34 22.61
C THR A 74 9.46 9.65 21.84
N VAL A 75 8.68 10.58 22.42
CA VAL A 75 8.37 11.88 21.80
C VAL A 75 9.53 12.85 22.00
N GLN A 76 10.07 13.38 20.91
CA GLN A 76 11.07 14.42 20.88
C GLN A 76 10.53 15.66 20.17
N GLN A 77 10.75 16.83 20.78
CA GLN A 77 10.39 18.09 20.16
C GLN A 77 11.30 18.38 18.97
N ALA A 78 10.70 18.74 17.85
CA ALA A 78 11.38 19.13 16.64
C ALA A 78 10.61 20.25 15.93
N ASP A 79 11.31 21.09 15.17
CA ASP A 79 10.69 22.03 14.27
C ASP A 79 10.35 21.39 12.91
N ASN A 80 9.61 22.11 12.08
CA ASN A 80 9.20 21.62 10.77
C ASN A 80 10.38 21.26 9.84
N GLN A 81 11.50 21.99 9.94
CA GLN A 81 12.68 21.76 9.13
C GLN A 81 13.40 20.46 9.55
N GLN A 82 13.54 20.24 10.86
CA GLN A 82 14.13 19.04 11.41
C GLN A 82 13.32 17.78 11.06
N ILE A 83 11.98 17.88 11.10
CA ILE A 83 11.10 16.78 10.68
C ILE A 83 11.26 16.53 9.17
N ALA A 84 11.21 17.56 8.34
CA ALA A 84 11.33 17.44 6.89
C ALA A 84 12.66 16.81 6.44
N GLN A 85 13.77 17.04 7.18
CA GLN A 85 15.08 16.44 6.88
C GLN A 85 15.10 14.89 7.03
N ARG A 86 14.15 14.31 7.75
CA ARG A 86 14.03 12.87 7.98
C ARG A 86 13.12 12.17 6.97
N LEU A 87 12.44 12.92 6.13
CA LEU A 87 11.39 12.44 5.25
C LEU A 87 11.75 12.67 3.78
N PRO A 88 11.10 11.97 2.85
CA PRO A 88 11.26 12.23 1.43
C PRO A 88 10.96 13.70 1.09
N GLN A 89 11.66 14.22 0.08
CA GLN A 89 11.47 15.61 -0.37
C GLN A 89 9.99 15.85 -0.74
N GLY A 90 9.44 16.94 -0.25
CA GLY A 90 8.03 17.31 -0.47
C GLY A 90 7.03 16.60 0.42
N ALA A 91 7.46 15.78 1.41
CA ALA A 91 6.55 15.13 2.35
C ALA A 91 5.77 16.15 3.18
N VAL A 92 4.45 16.07 3.14
CA VAL A 92 3.52 16.91 3.93
C VAL A 92 3.32 16.29 5.30
N HIS A 93 4.19 16.54 6.26
CA HIS A 93 4.22 15.89 7.57
C HIS A 93 3.29 16.51 8.64
N GLN A 94 2.74 17.66 8.40
CA GLN A 94 1.79 18.32 9.32
C GLN A 94 2.30 18.47 10.77
N GLY A 95 3.62 18.65 10.92
CA GLY A 95 4.25 18.83 12.23
C GLY A 95 4.51 17.56 13.03
N VAL A 96 4.39 16.37 12.44
CA VAL A 96 4.67 15.10 13.12
C VAL A 96 5.19 14.03 12.16
N ALA A 97 6.17 13.26 12.63
CA ALA A 97 6.65 12.03 11.99
C ALA A 97 7.01 11.01 13.07
N MET A 98 6.78 9.74 12.80
CA MET A 98 7.01 8.63 13.70
C MET A 98 7.83 7.55 13.00
N ARG A 99 8.79 6.98 13.71
CA ARG A 99 9.50 5.76 13.33
C ARG A 99 9.13 4.68 14.33
N GLY A 100 8.84 3.49 13.86
CA GLY A 100 8.46 2.41 14.76
C GLY A 100 8.00 1.15 14.05
N ALA A 101 7.37 0.26 14.81
CA ALA A 101 6.98 -1.06 14.37
C ALA A 101 6.20 -1.03 13.05
N VAL A 102 6.65 -1.83 12.12
CA VAL A 102 5.94 -2.09 10.86
C VAL A 102 4.65 -2.83 11.20
N LEU A 103 3.56 -2.45 10.55
CA LEU A 103 2.32 -3.22 10.65
C LEU A 103 2.52 -4.54 9.91
N GLU A 104 2.29 -5.66 10.61
CA GLU A 104 2.34 -6.98 10.01
C GLU A 104 1.16 -7.19 9.05
N ASP A 105 1.42 -7.94 7.97
CA ASP A 105 0.37 -8.36 7.05
C ASP A 105 -0.57 -9.33 7.77
N ALA A 106 -1.85 -9.31 7.41
CA ALA A 106 -2.83 -10.30 7.86
C ALA A 106 -2.69 -11.58 7.03
N ASP A 107 -3.03 -12.72 7.60
CA ASP A 107 -3.22 -13.95 6.84
C ASP A 107 -4.63 -13.98 6.22
N LEU A 108 -4.79 -14.70 5.09
CA LEU A 108 -6.11 -14.85 4.46
C LEU A 108 -7.12 -15.51 5.41
N GLY A 109 -6.66 -16.42 6.25
CA GLY A 109 -7.48 -17.08 7.27
C GLY A 109 -8.03 -16.16 8.36
N ASP A 110 -7.47 -14.95 8.51
CA ASP A 110 -7.96 -13.95 9.46
C ASP A 110 -9.25 -13.25 8.98
N PHE A 111 -9.58 -13.38 7.69
CA PHE A 111 -10.75 -12.76 7.10
C PHE A 111 -12.01 -13.59 7.40
N VAL A 112 -12.75 -13.14 8.39
CA VAL A 112 -13.99 -13.84 8.80
C VAL A 112 -15.13 -13.45 7.87
N GLY A 113 -15.68 -14.43 7.15
CA GLY A 113 -16.87 -14.27 6.32
C GLY A 113 -18.13 -14.22 7.17
N GLY A 114 -19.11 -13.46 6.70
CA GLY A 114 -20.44 -13.35 7.27
C GLY A 114 -21.38 -12.63 6.30
N PRO A 115 -22.68 -12.57 6.55
CA PRO A 115 -23.61 -11.85 5.67
C PRO A 115 -23.15 -10.42 5.39
N GLY A 116 -22.99 -10.07 4.11
CA GLY A 116 -22.55 -8.76 3.67
C GLY A 116 -21.06 -8.46 3.87
N ALA A 117 -20.25 -9.41 4.33
CA ALA A 117 -18.80 -9.23 4.43
C ALA A 117 -18.18 -9.02 3.04
N VAL A 118 -17.24 -8.08 2.93
CA VAL A 118 -16.58 -7.74 1.66
C VAL A 118 -15.06 -7.71 1.85
N ILE A 119 -14.35 -8.38 0.95
CA ILE A 119 -12.91 -8.23 0.75
C ILE A 119 -12.68 -7.53 -0.58
N LEU A 120 -11.74 -6.58 -0.64
CA LEU A 120 -11.21 -6.11 -1.91
C LEU A 120 -9.94 -6.88 -2.26
N MET A 121 -9.81 -7.31 -3.51
CA MET A 121 -8.57 -7.89 -4.05
C MET A 121 -8.09 -7.03 -5.23
N LEU A 122 -6.81 -6.59 -5.16
CA LEU A 122 -6.24 -5.65 -6.12
C LEU A 122 -5.22 -6.35 -7.01
N ASP A 123 -5.52 -6.45 -8.30
CA ASP A 123 -4.63 -7.02 -9.30
C ASP A 123 -3.84 -5.93 -10.02
N GLN A 124 -2.52 -5.91 -9.80
CA GLN A 124 -1.58 -4.97 -10.42
C GLN A 124 -1.85 -3.48 -10.15
N VAL A 125 -2.50 -3.14 -9.05
CA VAL A 125 -2.65 -1.75 -8.61
C VAL A 125 -1.40 -1.35 -7.83
N THR A 126 -0.52 -0.57 -8.47
CA THR A 126 0.84 -0.28 -7.97
C THR A 126 1.01 1.14 -7.44
N ASP A 127 0.14 2.07 -7.85
CA ASP A 127 0.21 3.46 -7.40
C ASP A 127 -0.19 3.61 -5.93
N PRO A 128 0.71 4.10 -5.04
CA PRO A 128 0.41 4.30 -3.63
C PRO A 128 -0.77 5.22 -3.35
N GLN A 129 -1.06 6.17 -4.23
CA GLN A 129 -2.20 7.08 -4.08
C GLN A 129 -3.52 6.33 -4.29
N ASN A 130 -3.60 5.50 -5.34
CA ASN A 130 -4.77 4.68 -5.60
C ASN A 130 -4.97 3.64 -4.49
N VAL A 131 -3.92 2.90 -4.11
CA VAL A 131 -4.01 1.92 -3.02
C VAL A 131 -4.42 2.59 -1.71
N GLY A 132 -3.85 3.75 -1.37
CA GLY A 132 -4.23 4.50 -0.17
C GLY A 132 -5.68 4.96 -0.17
N ALA A 133 -6.17 5.46 -1.31
CA ALA A 133 -7.57 5.86 -1.47
C ALA A 133 -8.53 4.66 -1.37
N ILE A 134 -8.15 3.50 -1.94
CA ILE A 134 -8.90 2.24 -1.83
C ILE A 134 -8.98 1.78 -0.37
N LEU A 135 -7.85 1.75 0.34
CA LEU A 135 -7.81 1.37 1.77
C LEU A 135 -8.73 2.29 2.61
N ARG A 136 -8.72 3.59 2.31
CA ARG A 136 -9.59 4.55 2.99
C ARG A 136 -11.07 4.27 2.72
N SER A 137 -11.43 3.98 1.48
CA SER A 137 -12.81 3.61 1.11
C SER A 137 -13.19 2.28 1.74
N ALA A 138 -12.32 1.28 1.72
CA ALA A 138 -12.54 -0.03 2.32
C ALA A 138 -12.83 0.09 3.83
N ALA A 139 -12.01 0.85 4.56
CA ALA A 139 -12.23 1.11 5.98
C ALA A 139 -13.54 1.90 6.24
N ALA A 140 -13.87 2.88 5.38
CA ALA A 140 -15.07 3.69 5.55
C ALA A 140 -16.37 2.91 5.31
N PHE A 141 -16.37 1.98 4.36
CA PHE A 141 -17.52 1.12 4.04
C PHE A 141 -17.54 -0.20 4.83
N GLY A 142 -16.62 -0.39 5.79
CA GLY A 142 -16.61 -1.56 6.65
C GLY A 142 -16.19 -2.85 5.96
N ALA A 143 -15.33 -2.79 4.94
CA ALA A 143 -14.78 -4.00 4.34
C ALA A 143 -14.01 -4.82 5.39
N THR A 144 -14.06 -6.14 5.27
CA THR A 144 -13.36 -7.08 6.16
C THR A 144 -11.85 -6.97 5.99
N GLY A 145 -11.38 -6.78 4.76
CA GLY A 145 -9.97 -6.64 4.47
C GLY A 145 -9.67 -6.28 3.02
N VAL A 146 -8.37 -6.12 2.74
CA VAL A 146 -7.84 -5.88 1.41
C VAL A 146 -6.72 -6.88 1.12
N VAL A 147 -6.73 -7.51 -0.05
CA VAL A 147 -5.70 -8.41 -0.54
C VAL A 147 -4.90 -7.74 -1.64
N LEU A 148 -3.58 -7.70 -1.49
CA LEU A 148 -2.64 -7.11 -2.43
C LEU A 148 -1.69 -8.18 -2.97
N GLN A 149 -1.18 -7.99 -4.18
CA GLN A 149 -0.12 -8.85 -4.69
C GLN A 149 1.25 -8.36 -4.18
N ASP A 150 2.00 -9.21 -3.47
CA ASP A 150 3.26 -8.86 -2.79
C ASP A 150 4.29 -8.16 -3.70
N ARG A 151 4.55 -8.69 -4.89
CA ARG A 151 5.59 -8.16 -5.80
C ARG A 151 5.26 -6.81 -6.43
N HIS A 152 4.01 -6.43 -6.50
CA HIS A 152 3.52 -5.25 -7.22
C HIS A 152 2.85 -4.23 -6.30
N ALA A 153 2.49 -4.62 -5.07
CA ALA A 153 1.91 -3.71 -4.11
C ALA A 153 2.95 -2.71 -3.58
N PRO A 154 2.58 -1.45 -3.40
CA PRO A 154 3.44 -0.52 -2.70
C PRO A 154 3.68 -1.01 -1.28
N ARG A 155 4.92 -0.81 -0.78
CA ARG A 155 5.21 -1.08 0.63
C ARG A 155 4.36 -0.17 1.51
N PHE A 156 4.07 -0.60 2.74
CA PHE A 156 3.37 0.22 3.74
C PHE A 156 4.26 1.38 4.23
N THR A 157 4.75 2.15 3.27
CA THR A 157 5.58 3.34 3.50
C THR A 157 4.73 4.50 3.99
N GLY A 158 5.39 5.53 4.52
CA GLY A 158 4.71 6.73 4.93
C GLY A 158 3.89 7.41 3.83
N ALA A 159 4.26 7.25 2.55
CA ALA A 159 3.49 7.77 1.41
C ALA A 159 2.13 7.07 1.30
N LEU A 160 2.10 5.73 1.36
CA LEU A 160 0.85 4.96 1.36
C LEU A 160 0.01 5.24 2.61
N ALA A 161 0.62 5.22 3.79
CA ALA A 161 -0.08 5.51 5.04
C ALA A 161 -0.67 6.92 5.07
N LYS A 162 0.04 7.89 4.47
CA LYS A 162 -0.47 9.26 4.28
C LYS A 162 -1.68 9.29 3.35
N ALA A 163 -1.64 8.60 2.22
CA ALA A 163 -2.76 8.51 1.28
C ALA A 163 -3.97 7.79 1.91
N ALA A 164 -3.70 6.75 2.70
CA ALA A 164 -4.72 6.00 3.43
C ALA A 164 -5.33 6.78 4.60
N ALA A 165 -4.75 7.92 5.03
CA ALA A 165 -5.25 8.78 6.10
C ALA A 165 -5.60 8.00 7.41
N GLY A 166 -4.74 7.04 7.79
CA GLY A 166 -4.91 6.19 8.96
C GLY A 166 -5.79 4.95 8.75
N ALA A 167 -6.35 4.73 7.57
CA ALA A 167 -7.14 3.53 7.28
C ALA A 167 -6.30 2.25 7.33
N LEU A 168 -4.99 2.34 7.02
CA LEU A 168 -4.06 1.22 7.10
C LEU A 168 -4.02 0.57 8.49
N ASP A 169 -4.25 1.34 9.54
CA ASP A 169 -4.28 0.87 10.92
C ASP A 169 -5.66 0.37 11.38
N LYS A 170 -6.67 0.50 10.52
CA LYS A 170 -8.07 0.16 10.82
C LYS A 170 -8.60 -1.04 10.05
N ILE A 171 -7.94 -1.41 8.94
CA ILE A 171 -8.34 -2.52 8.08
C ILE A 171 -7.24 -3.56 7.99
N ALA A 172 -7.64 -4.83 7.94
CA ALA A 172 -6.70 -5.91 7.72
C ALA A 172 -6.22 -5.90 6.25
N VAL A 173 -4.92 -6.05 6.05
CA VAL A 173 -4.34 -6.11 4.71
C VAL A 173 -3.47 -7.36 4.61
N ALA A 174 -3.80 -8.24 3.69
CA ALA A 174 -3.00 -9.43 3.36
C ALA A 174 -2.19 -9.18 2.09
N ARG A 175 -0.95 -9.68 2.05
CA ARG A 175 -0.15 -9.73 0.83
C ARG A 175 0.06 -11.16 0.41
N VAL A 176 -0.20 -11.43 -0.86
CA VAL A 176 -0.10 -12.77 -1.43
C VAL A 176 0.77 -12.79 -2.68
N VAL A 177 1.51 -13.86 -2.88
CA VAL A 177 2.36 -14.02 -4.06
C VAL A 177 1.52 -14.27 -5.31
N ASN A 178 0.41 -15.01 -5.18
CA ASN A 178 -0.44 -15.44 -6.28
C ASN A 178 -1.92 -15.18 -5.95
N LEU A 179 -2.53 -14.23 -6.67
CA LEU A 179 -3.93 -13.85 -6.47
C LEU A 179 -4.92 -14.96 -6.86
N SER A 180 -4.66 -15.69 -7.95
CA SER A 180 -5.54 -16.80 -8.36
C SER A 180 -5.62 -17.86 -7.27
N ARG A 181 -4.48 -18.27 -6.71
CA ARG A 181 -4.45 -19.21 -5.59
C ARG A 181 -5.15 -18.66 -4.33
N ALA A 182 -4.99 -17.36 -4.06
CA ALA A 182 -5.66 -16.71 -2.93
C ALA A 182 -7.18 -16.66 -3.15
N LEU A 183 -7.65 -16.51 -4.40
CA LEU A 183 -9.08 -16.62 -4.73
C LEU A 183 -9.59 -18.01 -4.46
N ASP A 184 -8.88 -19.06 -4.90
CA ASP A 184 -9.27 -20.46 -4.62
C ASP A 184 -9.39 -20.70 -3.11
N GLU A 185 -8.40 -20.26 -2.31
CA GLU A 185 -8.40 -20.40 -0.86
C GLU A 185 -9.58 -19.66 -0.20
N LEU A 186 -9.91 -18.44 -0.65
CA LEU A 186 -11.06 -17.69 -0.15
C LEU A 186 -12.39 -18.34 -0.58
N THR A 187 -12.47 -18.84 -1.81
CA THR A 187 -13.67 -19.52 -2.32
C THR A 187 -13.92 -20.83 -1.55
N ASP A 188 -12.88 -21.60 -1.27
CA ASP A 188 -12.96 -22.79 -0.42
C ASP A 188 -13.41 -22.46 1.01
N ALA A 189 -13.07 -21.25 1.51
CA ALA A 189 -13.53 -20.72 2.79
C ALA A 189 -14.95 -20.11 2.75
N GLY A 190 -15.65 -20.20 1.60
CA GLY A 190 -17.05 -19.77 1.44
C GLY A 190 -17.25 -18.34 0.97
N TRP A 191 -16.21 -17.67 0.49
CA TRP A 191 -16.31 -16.38 -0.17
C TRP A 191 -16.67 -16.54 -1.64
N ARG A 192 -17.49 -15.63 -2.16
CA ARG A 192 -17.81 -15.54 -3.60
C ARG A 192 -16.93 -14.49 -4.26
N ALA A 193 -16.25 -14.86 -5.33
CA ALA A 193 -15.36 -13.96 -6.07
C ALA A 193 -16.10 -13.28 -7.24
N ILE A 194 -16.17 -11.96 -7.25
CA ILE A 194 -16.75 -11.15 -8.33
C ILE A 194 -15.66 -10.25 -8.91
N GLY A 195 -15.30 -10.48 -10.17
CA GLY A 195 -14.34 -9.67 -10.91
C GLY A 195 -15.00 -8.46 -11.56
N LEU A 196 -14.43 -7.26 -11.37
CA LEU A 196 -14.94 -6.04 -11.98
C LEU A 196 -14.28 -5.78 -13.34
N THR A 197 -15.10 -5.74 -14.40
CA THR A 197 -14.67 -5.42 -15.77
C THR A 197 -15.75 -4.66 -16.51
N GLY A 198 -15.36 -3.70 -17.35
CA GLY A 198 -16.30 -2.97 -18.21
C GLY A 198 -16.99 -3.82 -19.26
N ASP A 199 -16.38 -4.94 -19.67
CA ASP A 199 -16.85 -5.81 -20.74
C ASP A 199 -17.96 -6.78 -20.31
N SER A 200 -18.27 -6.87 -19.01
CA SER A 200 -19.34 -7.75 -18.53
C SER A 200 -20.72 -7.23 -18.94
N GLU A 201 -21.64 -8.13 -19.22
CA GLU A 201 -23.06 -7.80 -19.38
C GLU A 201 -23.76 -7.65 -18.03
N GLN A 202 -23.31 -8.36 -17.00
CA GLN A 202 -23.90 -8.33 -15.66
C GLN A 202 -23.56 -7.05 -14.91
N VAL A 203 -24.55 -6.47 -14.23
CA VAL A 203 -24.39 -5.28 -13.39
C VAL A 203 -24.06 -5.70 -11.97
N LEU A 204 -23.07 -5.05 -11.35
CA LEU A 204 -22.63 -5.40 -10.00
C LEU A 204 -23.77 -5.44 -8.98
N GLY A 205 -24.69 -4.46 -9.04
CA GLY A 205 -25.84 -4.42 -8.14
C GLY A 205 -26.77 -5.64 -8.22
N ASP A 206 -26.87 -6.26 -9.39
CA ASP A 206 -27.76 -7.39 -9.64
C ASP A 206 -27.14 -8.75 -9.19
N VAL A 207 -25.81 -8.83 -9.23
CA VAL A 207 -25.10 -10.08 -8.85
C VAL A 207 -24.76 -10.17 -7.36
N LEU A 208 -24.73 -9.07 -6.66
CA LEU A 208 -24.53 -9.05 -5.21
C LEU A 208 -25.78 -9.56 -4.48
N ASP A 209 -25.67 -10.62 -3.70
CA ASP A 209 -26.78 -11.32 -3.03
C ASP A 209 -26.65 -11.37 -1.49
N GLY A 210 -25.70 -10.63 -0.93
CA GLY A 210 -25.46 -10.57 0.52
C GLY A 210 -24.56 -11.68 1.08
N ARG A 211 -24.09 -12.62 0.24
CA ARG A 211 -23.04 -13.58 0.65
C ARG A 211 -21.70 -12.86 0.86
N PRO A 212 -20.79 -13.45 1.66
CA PRO A 212 -19.42 -12.96 1.76
C PRO A 212 -18.80 -12.87 0.36
N THR A 213 -18.29 -11.69 -0.01
CA THR A 213 -17.87 -11.42 -1.39
C THR A 213 -16.44 -10.88 -1.45
N VAL A 214 -15.63 -11.42 -2.38
CA VAL A 214 -14.35 -10.83 -2.80
C VAL A 214 -14.60 -10.03 -4.07
N LEU A 215 -14.45 -8.71 -3.99
CA LEU A 215 -14.49 -7.82 -5.15
C LEU A 215 -13.08 -7.68 -5.72
N VAL A 216 -12.86 -8.17 -6.93
CA VAL A 216 -11.56 -8.15 -7.59
C VAL A 216 -11.50 -6.99 -8.58
N LEU A 217 -10.50 -6.11 -8.39
CA LEU A 217 -10.27 -4.95 -9.25
C LEU A 217 -8.90 -5.08 -9.93
N GLY A 218 -8.87 -4.84 -11.23
CA GLY A 218 -7.65 -4.78 -12.02
C GLY A 218 -7.03 -3.38 -12.06
N SER A 219 -5.86 -3.28 -12.71
CA SER A 219 -5.19 -2.00 -12.94
C SER A 219 -5.94 -1.13 -13.94
N GLU A 220 -5.60 0.17 -13.93
CA GLU A 220 -6.09 1.11 -14.94
C GLU A 220 -5.54 0.76 -16.32
N GLY A 221 -6.40 0.67 -17.32
CA GLY A 221 -6.05 0.38 -18.71
C GLY A 221 -6.00 -1.11 -19.06
N GLU A 222 -5.23 -1.93 -18.33
CA GLU A 222 -5.12 -3.37 -18.63
C GLU A 222 -6.20 -4.22 -17.96
N GLY A 223 -6.87 -3.68 -16.92
CA GLY A 223 -7.88 -4.42 -16.17
C GLY A 223 -7.28 -5.56 -15.33
N MET A 224 -8.07 -6.60 -15.11
CA MET A 224 -7.64 -7.83 -14.44
C MET A 224 -6.89 -8.75 -15.41
N ARG A 225 -5.84 -9.38 -14.93
CA ARG A 225 -5.18 -10.45 -15.69
C ARG A 225 -6.15 -11.61 -15.94
N ARG A 226 -6.03 -12.21 -17.14
CA ARG A 226 -6.89 -13.32 -17.59
C ARG A 226 -6.99 -14.44 -16.56
N LEU A 227 -5.87 -14.89 -15.99
CA LEU A 227 -5.88 -15.97 -15.00
C LEU A 227 -6.61 -15.57 -13.71
N VAL A 228 -6.56 -14.31 -13.28
CA VAL A 228 -7.30 -13.84 -12.11
C VAL A 228 -8.80 -13.81 -12.41
N ALA A 229 -9.18 -13.32 -13.58
CA ALA A 229 -10.58 -13.30 -14.03
C ALA A 229 -11.18 -14.71 -14.15
N GLU A 230 -10.42 -15.71 -14.62
CA GLU A 230 -10.83 -17.12 -14.74
C GLU A 230 -11.08 -17.80 -13.37
N HIS A 231 -10.50 -17.27 -12.27
CA HIS A 231 -10.75 -17.74 -10.90
C HIS A 231 -11.85 -16.95 -10.18
N CYS A 232 -12.49 -15.99 -10.83
CA CYS A 232 -13.69 -15.36 -10.30
C CYS A 232 -14.91 -16.22 -10.62
N ASP A 233 -15.85 -16.33 -9.68
CA ASP A 233 -17.12 -17.02 -9.90
C ASP A 233 -17.98 -16.30 -10.93
N GLU A 234 -17.89 -14.96 -10.94
CA GLU A 234 -18.64 -14.09 -11.86
C GLU A 234 -17.82 -12.85 -12.23
N LEU A 235 -18.17 -12.28 -13.39
CA LEU A 235 -17.69 -10.98 -13.82
C LEU A 235 -18.87 -9.99 -13.83
N ALA A 236 -18.64 -8.77 -13.35
CA ALA A 236 -19.66 -7.75 -13.30
C ALA A 236 -19.10 -6.38 -13.65
N LYS A 237 -19.96 -5.46 -14.10
CA LYS A 237 -19.59 -4.07 -14.39
C LYS A 237 -20.28 -3.10 -13.46
N ILE A 238 -19.66 -1.94 -13.29
CA ILE A 238 -20.29 -0.73 -12.80
C ILE A 238 -20.89 -0.02 -14.02
N PRO A 239 -22.20 0.20 -14.09
CA PRO A 239 -22.80 0.88 -15.25
C PRO A 239 -22.36 2.34 -15.33
N LEU A 240 -21.86 2.75 -16.49
CA LEU A 240 -21.37 4.10 -16.76
C LEU A 240 -22.19 4.76 -17.90
N PRO A 241 -23.37 5.32 -17.60
CA PRO A 241 -24.26 5.85 -18.62
C PRO A 241 -23.69 7.08 -19.37
N GLY A 242 -22.62 7.69 -18.85
CA GLY A 242 -21.96 8.84 -19.48
C GLY A 242 -21.04 8.50 -20.66
N GLY A 243 -20.96 7.23 -21.10
CA GLY A 243 -20.17 6.80 -22.26
C GLY A 243 -18.66 6.70 -22.02
N PHE A 244 -18.20 6.72 -20.77
CA PHE A 244 -16.81 6.43 -20.41
C PHE A 244 -16.58 4.92 -20.37
N GLU A 245 -15.39 4.48 -20.82
CA GLU A 245 -15.02 3.07 -20.83
C GLU A 245 -14.66 2.55 -19.43
N SER A 246 -14.10 3.41 -18.57
CA SER A 246 -13.66 3.03 -17.22
C SER A 246 -13.65 4.20 -16.25
N LEU A 247 -13.54 3.89 -14.97
CA LEU A 247 -13.25 4.81 -13.88
C LEU A 247 -11.80 4.60 -13.41
N ASN A 248 -11.23 5.64 -12.80
CA ASN A 248 -10.05 5.45 -11.95
C ASN A 248 -10.31 4.31 -10.95
N VAL A 249 -9.32 3.43 -10.72
CA VAL A 249 -9.51 2.21 -9.91
C VAL A 249 -9.96 2.50 -8.48
N SER A 250 -9.51 3.60 -7.88
CA SER A 250 -9.95 3.98 -6.53
C SER A 250 -11.40 4.47 -6.49
N ALA A 251 -11.86 5.13 -7.55
CA ALA A 251 -13.26 5.51 -7.70
C ALA A 251 -14.13 4.27 -7.93
N ALA A 252 -13.70 3.34 -8.79
CA ALA A 252 -14.39 2.08 -9.02
C ALA A 252 -14.51 1.27 -7.72
N ALA A 253 -13.45 1.19 -6.94
CA ALA A 253 -13.46 0.53 -5.62
C ALA A 253 -14.47 1.17 -4.66
N ALA A 254 -14.52 2.50 -4.59
CA ALA A 254 -15.46 3.21 -3.72
C ALA A 254 -16.94 2.98 -4.13
N VAL A 255 -17.22 3.00 -5.43
CA VAL A 255 -18.57 2.71 -5.95
C VAL A 255 -18.96 1.25 -5.68
N ALA A 256 -18.06 0.30 -5.93
CA ALA A 256 -18.31 -1.12 -5.68
C ALA A 256 -18.55 -1.41 -4.19
N LEU A 257 -17.77 -0.82 -3.30
CA LEU A 257 -17.95 -0.93 -1.86
C LEU A 257 -19.27 -0.32 -1.40
N TYR A 258 -19.61 0.86 -1.91
CA TYR A 258 -20.91 1.49 -1.63
C TYR A 258 -22.05 0.58 -2.05
N GLU A 259 -22.02 0.03 -3.26
CA GLU A 259 -23.05 -0.87 -3.75
C GLU A 259 -23.16 -2.15 -2.92
N ALA A 260 -22.01 -2.72 -2.50
CA ALA A 260 -21.99 -3.89 -1.64
C ALA A 260 -22.46 -3.62 -0.21
N SER A 261 -22.27 -2.40 0.31
CA SER A 261 -22.70 -1.99 1.65
C SER A 261 -24.18 -1.61 1.76
N ARG A 262 -24.90 -1.49 0.63
CA ARG A 262 -26.32 -1.13 0.65
C ARG A 262 -27.15 -2.25 1.28
N PRO A 263 -28.14 -1.91 2.14
CA PRO A 263 -29.10 -2.90 2.62
C PRO A 263 -29.82 -3.57 1.43
N ARG A 264 -29.91 -4.87 1.46
CA ARG A 264 -30.66 -5.64 0.45
C ARG A 264 -31.95 -6.14 1.09
N ASN A 265 -33.07 -5.77 0.48
CA ASN A 265 -34.40 -6.22 0.91
C ASN A 265 -34.66 -7.65 0.46
#